data_3a1f96121995da09f30c043aeedf0fa6
#
_entry.id   3a1f96121995da09f30c043aeedf0fa6
#
_cell.length_a   1.000
_cell.length_b   1.000
_cell.length_c   1.000
_cell.angle_alpha   90.00
_cell.angle_beta   90.00
_cell.angle_gamma   90.00
#
_symmetry.space_group_name_H-M   'P 1'
#
loop_
_entity.id
_entity.type
_entity.pdbx_description
1 polymer ?
#
loop_
_entity_poly.entity_id
_entity_poly.type
_entity_poly.pdbx_seq_one_letter_code
_entity_poly.pdbx_strand_id
1 'polypeptide(L)'
;MQGEYRFFDNDIFIDKHLISSNILLRVNDLITPAVTSIEHIGKLALIDKNYDKVTAGGFVFIIRPYYSSNAFAKYMLYALQSSYFNKQLKSITKKSGQAFYNLGKERLTQLIVPIPPIQEQERIVTEIDRFIPFIKEYDILEQQATKLDAEIYDNLKKSILQYAIQGKLVPQDPNDEPASVLLARIRAEKKAQLGKKYVESYIYKGDDNCYYEKVGKNEPVKLEDLPFDIPDSWSWARLKDAVEINPRNTLSDDTIVSFIEMKSLGGGFSNSFIYEKRAWENVKNGFTHFRNGDVGFAKITPCFQNRKSAIFSELENGYGAGTTELHVLRPYKNTILADYLLWFIKSPYFIEYGKQKFSGTAGQQRFGTDEVKNTLIPIPPQAEQERICLKIKKMLQCIEKDES
;
A
#
# COMPACT_ATOMS: atom_id res chain seq x y z
N MET A 1 26.54 0.00 6.30
CA MET A 1 27.31 -1.20 5.96
C MET A 1 28.10 -1.65 7.17
N GLN A 2 28.09 -2.94 7.45
CA GLN A 2 29.05 -3.52 8.42
C GLN A 2 30.36 -3.77 7.65
N GLY A 3 31.50 -3.35 8.21
CA GLY A 3 32.82 -3.73 7.69
C GLY A 3 33.71 -2.61 7.18
N GLU A 4 33.21 -1.48 6.74
CA GLU A 4 34.00 -0.38 6.22
C GLU A 4 33.60 0.96 6.85
N TYR A 5 34.59 1.80 7.18
CA TYR A 5 34.36 3.18 7.57
C TYR A 5 34.27 4.08 6.33
N ARG A 6 33.27 4.96 6.31
CA ARG A 6 33.11 5.98 5.27
C ARG A 6 32.96 7.36 5.90
N PHE A 7 33.57 8.37 5.33
CA PHE A 7 33.33 9.77 5.68
C PHE A 7 31.95 10.20 5.14
N PHE A 8 31.27 11.02 5.94
CA PHE A 8 30.02 11.66 5.57
C PHE A 8 30.17 13.18 5.64
N ASP A 9 29.43 13.92 4.83
CA ASP A 9 29.45 15.39 4.80
C ASP A 9 29.01 16.04 6.12
N ASN A 10 28.34 15.29 7.00
CA ASN A 10 27.87 15.72 8.30
C ASN A 10 28.75 15.24 9.48
N ASP A 11 29.96 14.80 9.22
CA ASP A 11 30.92 14.47 10.29
C ASP A 11 31.25 15.72 11.17
N ILE A 12 31.37 15.50 12.47
CA ILE A 12 31.57 16.58 13.42
C ILE A 12 33.06 16.97 13.44
N PHE A 13 33.36 18.26 13.27
CA PHE A 13 34.68 18.82 13.37
C PHE A 13 34.96 19.32 14.80
N ILE A 14 36.11 18.94 15.37
CA ILE A 14 36.55 19.38 16.70
C ILE A 14 37.94 19.96 16.62
N ASP A 15 38.32 20.80 17.62
CA ASP A 15 39.62 21.43 17.67
C ASP A 15 40.72 20.37 17.87
N LYS A 16 41.79 20.48 17.10
CA LYS A 16 42.94 19.57 17.16
C LYS A 16 43.58 19.50 18.54
N HIS A 17 43.56 20.57 19.31
CA HIS A 17 44.10 20.62 20.66
C HIS A 17 43.36 19.73 21.65
N LEU A 18 42.15 19.34 21.36
CA LEU A 18 41.35 18.43 22.18
C LEU A 18 41.61 16.95 21.89
N ILE A 19 42.44 16.65 20.90
CA ILE A 19 42.68 15.28 20.42
C ILE A 19 44.08 14.85 20.77
N SER A 20 44.23 13.80 21.58
CA SER A 20 45.47 13.09 21.78
C SER A 20 45.84 12.26 20.55
N SER A 21 47.10 12.22 20.14
CA SER A 21 47.61 11.41 19.04
C SER A 21 47.30 9.89 19.19
N ASN A 22 47.07 9.44 20.42
CA ASN A 22 46.80 8.04 20.74
C ASN A 22 45.39 7.58 20.31
N ILE A 23 44.46 8.51 20.11
CA ILE A 23 43.08 8.19 19.73
C ILE A 23 42.79 8.44 18.25
N LEU A 24 43.80 8.89 17.48
CA LEU A 24 43.67 8.93 16.01
C LEU A 24 43.50 7.52 15.45
N LEU A 25 42.63 7.37 14.46
CA LEU A 25 42.38 6.09 13.83
C LEU A 25 43.57 5.66 12.97
N ARG A 26 43.94 4.40 13.10
CA ARG A 26 45.08 3.79 12.39
C ARG A 26 44.57 2.60 11.56
N VAL A 27 45.33 2.27 10.53
CA VAL A 27 45.11 1.04 9.79
C VAL A 27 45.06 -0.17 10.74
N ASN A 28 44.10 -1.07 10.49
CA ASN A 28 43.82 -2.25 11.31
C ASN A 28 43.16 -1.98 12.69
N ASP A 29 42.78 -0.73 13.01
CA ASP A 29 41.86 -0.49 14.12
C ASP A 29 40.48 -1.04 13.80
N LEU A 30 39.82 -1.58 14.81
CA LEU A 30 38.38 -1.92 14.76
C LEU A 30 37.61 -0.92 15.59
N ILE A 31 36.53 -0.39 15.08
CA ILE A 31 35.64 0.50 15.81
C ILE A 31 34.29 -0.16 16.05
N THR A 32 33.72 0.07 17.24
CA THR A 32 32.41 -0.47 17.63
C THR A 32 31.65 0.53 18.51
N PRO A 33 30.32 0.66 18.37
CA PRO A 33 29.52 1.50 19.28
C PRO A 33 29.63 1.01 20.73
N ALA A 34 29.90 1.93 21.65
CA ALA A 34 29.91 1.69 23.09
C ALA A 34 28.53 1.91 23.73
N VAL A 35 27.76 2.87 23.22
CA VAL A 35 26.41 3.21 23.66
C VAL A 35 25.49 3.33 22.43
N THR A 36 24.52 2.47 22.35
CA THR A 36 23.59 2.44 21.18
C THR A 36 22.34 1.60 21.49
N SER A 37 21.40 1.47 20.53
CA SER A 37 20.32 0.51 20.62
C SER A 37 20.85 -0.93 20.57
N ILE A 38 20.11 -1.89 21.11
CA ILE A 38 20.50 -3.30 21.18
C ILE A 38 20.82 -3.92 19.81
N GLU A 39 20.19 -3.41 18.75
CA GLU A 39 20.35 -3.85 17.37
C GLU A 39 21.72 -3.47 16.78
N HIS A 40 22.33 -2.42 17.33
CA HIS A 40 23.62 -1.92 16.88
C HIS A 40 24.79 -2.39 17.73
N ILE A 41 24.51 -3.04 18.87
CA ILE A 41 25.58 -3.68 19.68
C ILE A 41 26.23 -4.79 18.85
N GLY A 42 27.56 -4.79 18.82
CA GLY A 42 28.36 -5.76 18.07
C GLY A 42 28.57 -5.43 16.59
N LYS A 43 28.05 -4.28 16.11
CA LYS A 43 28.47 -3.77 14.80
C LYS A 43 29.92 -3.29 14.88
N LEU A 44 30.73 -3.73 13.93
CA LEU A 44 32.15 -3.38 13.84
C LEU A 44 32.48 -2.86 12.45
N ALA A 45 33.46 -1.95 12.39
CA ALA A 45 34.08 -1.55 11.15
C ALA A 45 35.62 -1.60 11.28
N LEU A 46 36.26 -2.06 10.21
CA LEU A 46 37.75 -2.10 10.11
C LEU A 46 38.20 -0.81 9.44
N ILE A 47 39.27 -0.22 10.02
CA ILE A 47 39.92 0.96 9.47
C ILE A 47 40.99 0.53 8.46
N ASP A 48 40.84 0.99 7.23
CA ASP A 48 41.63 0.59 6.05
C ASP A 48 42.95 1.32 5.88
N LYS A 49 43.13 2.48 6.51
CA LYS A 49 44.30 3.33 6.40
C LYS A 49 44.56 4.18 7.67
N ASN A 50 45.70 4.80 7.76
CA ASN A 50 46.01 5.78 8.81
C ASN A 50 45.28 7.10 8.54
N TYR A 51 44.72 7.68 9.57
CA TYR A 51 44.03 8.97 9.51
C TYR A 51 44.71 9.97 10.45
N ASP A 52 45.35 11.01 9.90
CA ASP A 52 46.05 12.04 10.65
C ASP A 52 45.11 13.04 11.36
N LYS A 53 43.84 13.04 11.00
CA LYS A 53 42.82 14.04 11.43
C LYS A 53 41.50 13.43 11.84
N VAL A 54 41.39 12.12 12.02
CA VAL A 54 40.13 11.44 12.34
C VAL A 54 40.29 10.64 13.62
N THR A 55 39.30 10.77 14.48
CA THR A 55 39.13 9.96 15.69
C THR A 55 37.71 9.47 15.81
N ALA A 56 37.47 8.50 16.67
CA ALA A 56 36.12 8.04 17.00
C ALA A 56 35.48 8.95 18.07
N GLY A 57 34.18 9.15 17.99
CA GLY A 57 33.41 9.88 19.00
C GLY A 57 33.38 9.16 20.35
N GLY A 58 33.03 9.88 21.44
CA GLY A 58 33.08 9.38 22.80
C GLY A 58 32.22 8.16 23.13
N PHE A 59 31.27 7.82 22.25
CA PHE A 59 30.42 6.63 22.37
C PHE A 59 30.83 5.49 21.43
N VAL A 60 32.09 5.51 20.95
CA VAL A 60 32.67 4.48 20.08
C VAL A 60 33.98 3.98 20.70
N PHE A 61 34.12 2.68 20.81
CA PHE A 61 35.39 2.08 21.20
C PHE A 61 36.29 1.88 19.99
N ILE A 62 37.59 2.17 20.18
CA ILE A 62 38.67 1.79 19.26
C ILE A 62 39.35 0.56 19.86
N ILE A 63 39.31 -0.56 19.15
CA ILE A 63 39.97 -1.81 19.47
C ILE A 63 41.21 -1.87 18.58
N ARG A 64 42.40 -1.65 19.19
CA ARG A 64 43.68 -1.61 18.48
C ARG A 64 44.50 -2.85 18.77
N PRO A 65 44.81 -3.67 17.75
CA PRO A 65 45.66 -4.81 17.91
C PRO A 65 47.09 -4.39 18.28
N TYR A 66 47.73 -5.06 19.24
CA TYR A 66 49.14 -4.87 19.52
C TYR A 66 50.04 -5.31 18.37
N TYR A 67 49.60 -6.35 17.63
CA TYR A 67 50.27 -6.83 16.43
C TYR A 67 49.51 -6.35 15.20
N SER A 68 50.11 -5.42 14.47
CA SER A 68 49.49 -4.81 13.29
C SER A 68 49.68 -5.72 12.06
N SER A 69 48.73 -6.65 11.86
CA SER A 69 48.61 -7.46 10.66
C SER A 69 47.19 -7.32 10.09
N ASN A 70 47.09 -7.10 8.80
CA ASN A 70 45.77 -7.03 8.13
C ASN A 70 45.00 -8.36 8.27
N ALA A 71 45.66 -9.49 8.16
CA ALA A 71 45.06 -10.81 8.37
C ALA A 71 44.51 -10.95 9.79
N PHE A 72 45.27 -10.54 10.81
CA PHE A 72 44.83 -10.57 12.20
C PHE A 72 43.61 -9.63 12.42
N ALA A 73 43.65 -8.42 11.90
CA ALA A 73 42.60 -7.44 12.07
C ALA A 73 41.30 -7.90 11.39
N LYS A 74 41.38 -8.45 10.16
CA LYS A 74 40.22 -9.05 9.46
C LYS A 74 39.72 -10.30 10.19
N TYR A 75 40.58 -11.16 10.65
CA TYR A 75 40.19 -12.32 11.44
C TYR A 75 39.41 -11.87 12.69
N MET A 76 39.91 -10.90 13.43
CA MET A 76 39.24 -10.32 14.61
C MET A 76 37.89 -9.71 14.24
N LEU A 77 37.81 -9.00 13.12
CA LEU A 77 36.53 -8.48 12.61
C LEU A 77 35.51 -9.61 12.44
N TYR A 78 35.86 -10.67 11.74
CA TYR A 78 34.96 -11.80 11.48
C TYR A 78 34.61 -12.60 12.74
N ALA A 79 35.60 -12.83 13.60
CA ALA A 79 35.38 -13.49 14.88
C ALA A 79 34.40 -12.71 15.76
N LEU A 80 34.58 -11.40 15.92
CA LEU A 80 33.73 -10.54 16.73
C LEU A 80 32.34 -10.28 16.10
N GLN A 81 32.21 -10.41 14.80
CA GLN A 81 30.91 -10.36 14.08
C GLN A 81 30.16 -11.69 14.11
N SER A 82 30.78 -12.78 14.52
CA SER A 82 30.13 -14.09 14.57
C SER A 82 28.90 -14.07 15.49
N SER A 83 27.92 -14.96 15.20
CA SER A 83 26.72 -15.08 16.02
C SER A 83 27.03 -15.41 17.48
N TYR A 84 28.10 -16.15 17.75
CA TYR A 84 28.55 -16.49 19.07
C TYR A 84 29.00 -15.23 19.86
N PHE A 85 29.88 -14.41 19.29
CA PHE A 85 30.31 -13.17 19.93
C PHE A 85 29.20 -12.13 20.02
N ASN A 86 28.37 -12.02 19.02
CA ASN A 86 27.23 -11.09 19.06
C ASN A 86 26.27 -11.40 20.21
N LYS A 87 26.01 -12.68 20.49
CA LYS A 87 25.24 -13.11 21.67
C LYS A 87 25.94 -12.75 22.98
N GLN A 88 27.23 -12.97 23.07
CA GLN A 88 28.04 -12.60 24.28
C GLN A 88 28.05 -11.08 24.46
N LEU A 89 28.33 -10.30 23.43
CA LEU A 89 28.32 -8.84 23.51
C LEU A 89 26.98 -8.32 24.04
N LYS A 90 25.86 -8.83 23.51
CA LYS A 90 24.49 -8.48 23.97
C LYS A 90 24.29 -8.87 25.45
N SER A 91 24.76 -10.03 25.88
CA SER A 91 24.58 -10.49 27.26
C SER A 91 25.36 -9.67 28.30
N ILE A 92 26.52 -9.07 27.94
CA ILE A 92 27.31 -8.25 28.82
C ILE A 92 26.91 -6.76 28.77
N THR A 93 26.02 -6.32 27.92
CA THR A 93 25.52 -4.94 27.87
C THR A 93 24.61 -4.63 29.03
N LYS A 94 24.59 -3.41 29.51
CA LYS A 94 23.64 -2.92 30.51
C LYS A 94 22.74 -1.88 29.87
N LYS A 95 21.43 -1.93 30.18
CA LYS A 95 20.46 -0.92 29.75
C LYS A 95 20.79 0.43 30.40
N SER A 96 20.86 1.47 29.61
CA SER A 96 21.11 2.85 30.02
C SER A 96 19.98 3.73 29.51
N GLY A 97 19.04 4.13 30.37
CA GLY A 97 17.83 4.84 29.98
C GLY A 97 16.77 3.96 29.33
N GLN A 98 15.84 4.57 28.58
CA GLN A 98 14.70 3.83 27.99
C GLN A 98 15.08 3.03 26.74
N ALA A 99 15.97 3.54 25.87
CA ALA A 99 16.26 2.99 24.55
C ALA A 99 17.71 2.59 24.30
N PHE A 100 18.66 2.96 25.18
CA PHE A 100 20.09 2.75 24.97
C PHE A 100 20.67 1.64 25.83
N TYR A 101 21.71 1.01 25.31
CA TYR A 101 22.48 -0.03 25.95
C TYR A 101 23.97 0.37 25.96
N ASN A 102 24.65 0.09 27.05
CA ASN A 102 26.08 0.39 27.26
C ASN A 102 26.88 -0.90 27.32
N LEU A 103 27.84 -1.07 26.40
CA LEU A 103 28.70 -2.23 26.32
C LEU A 103 29.70 -2.28 27.50
N GLY A 104 30.25 -1.16 27.93
CA GLY A 104 31.23 -1.07 29.01
C GLY A 104 32.60 -1.64 28.64
N LYS A 105 33.66 -0.82 28.79
CA LYS A 105 35.02 -1.19 28.40
C LYS A 105 35.54 -2.42 29.16
N GLU A 106 35.38 -2.44 30.49
CA GLU A 106 35.84 -3.54 31.33
C GLU A 106 35.22 -4.88 30.99
N ARG A 107 33.92 -4.88 30.68
CA ARG A 107 33.22 -6.10 30.29
C ARG A 107 33.66 -6.59 28.91
N LEU A 108 33.89 -5.67 27.96
CA LEU A 108 34.40 -6.00 26.64
C LEU A 108 35.75 -6.68 26.69
N THR A 109 36.65 -6.19 27.57
CA THR A 109 38.02 -6.75 27.72
C THR A 109 38.06 -8.13 28.40
N GLN A 110 36.96 -8.59 28.97
CA GLN A 110 36.87 -9.94 29.57
C GLN A 110 36.41 -11.01 28.56
N LEU A 111 36.04 -10.64 27.35
CA LEU A 111 35.66 -11.58 26.32
C LEU A 111 36.86 -12.40 25.85
N ILE A 112 36.69 -13.71 25.78
CA ILE A 112 37.70 -14.64 25.28
C ILE A 112 37.50 -14.85 23.79
N VAL A 113 38.55 -14.54 23.00
CA VAL A 113 38.54 -14.72 21.55
C VAL A 113 39.53 -15.82 21.19
N PRO A 114 39.17 -16.87 20.46
CA PRO A 114 40.11 -17.87 19.97
C PRO A 114 41.07 -17.24 18.97
N ILE A 115 42.35 -17.46 19.13
CA ILE A 115 43.37 -16.94 18.24
C ILE A 115 44.19 -18.10 17.67
N PRO A 116 43.87 -18.55 16.44
CA PRO A 116 44.63 -19.58 15.75
C PRO A 116 46.01 -19.07 15.30
N PRO A 117 46.94 -19.96 14.87
CA PRO A 117 48.18 -19.56 14.25
C PRO A 117 47.96 -18.63 13.06
N ILE A 118 48.93 -17.73 12.78
CA ILE A 118 48.79 -16.68 11.76
C ILE A 118 48.38 -17.23 10.37
N GLN A 119 49.00 -18.33 9.96
CA GLN A 119 48.69 -19.00 8.69
C GLN A 119 47.27 -19.52 8.62
N GLU A 120 46.72 -19.94 9.76
CA GLU A 120 45.31 -20.36 9.86
C GLU A 120 44.38 -19.15 9.78
N GLN A 121 44.72 -18.04 10.42
CA GLN A 121 43.97 -16.78 10.31
C GLN A 121 43.88 -16.33 8.84
N GLU A 122 45.02 -16.39 8.09
CA GLU A 122 45.08 -16.04 6.68
C GLU A 122 44.17 -16.95 5.83
N ARG A 123 44.18 -18.26 6.09
CA ARG A 123 43.29 -19.20 5.39
C ARG A 123 41.82 -18.90 5.68
N ILE A 124 41.46 -18.69 6.95
CA ILE A 124 40.09 -18.38 7.35
C ILE A 124 39.63 -17.07 6.68
N VAL A 125 40.44 -16.02 6.72
CA VAL A 125 40.08 -14.72 6.11
C VAL A 125 39.92 -14.86 4.62
N THR A 126 40.82 -15.58 3.94
CA THR A 126 40.76 -15.81 2.48
C THR A 126 39.46 -16.51 2.09
N GLU A 127 39.08 -17.56 2.82
CA GLU A 127 37.85 -18.30 2.52
C GLU A 127 36.60 -17.44 2.82
N ILE A 128 36.57 -16.71 3.91
CA ILE A 128 35.44 -15.80 4.20
C ILE A 128 35.34 -14.72 3.13
N ASP A 129 36.42 -14.06 2.77
CA ASP A 129 36.47 -13.02 1.73
C ASP A 129 36.01 -13.59 0.37
N ARG A 130 36.28 -14.85 0.08
CA ARG A 130 35.81 -15.54 -1.12
C ARG A 130 34.29 -15.73 -1.13
N PHE A 131 33.69 -16.03 0.02
CA PHE A 131 32.25 -16.28 0.12
C PHE A 131 31.40 -15.00 0.27
N ILE A 132 31.94 -13.90 0.81
CA ILE A 132 31.19 -12.65 1.01
C ILE A 132 30.46 -12.14 -0.25
N PRO A 133 31.05 -12.13 -1.44
CA PRO A 133 30.35 -11.71 -2.65
C PRO A 133 29.11 -12.55 -2.94
N PHE A 134 29.20 -13.88 -2.81
CA PHE A 134 28.09 -14.80 -3.02
C PHE A 134 26.97 -14.62 -1.99
N ILE A 135 27.31 -14.39 -0.73
CA ILE A 135 26.33 -14.08 0.33
C ILE A 135 25.60 -12.78 0.02
N LYS A 136 26.30 -11.73 -0.44
CA LYS A 136 25.68 -10.46 -0.82
C LYS A 136 24.74 -10.63 -2.04
N GLU A 137 25.14 -11.41 -3.02
CA GLU A 137 24.28 -11.72 -4.18
C GLU A 137 23.05 -12.52 -3.76
N TYR A 138 23.21 -13.51 -2.91
CA TYR A 138 22.11 -14.28 -2.34
C TYR A 138 21.12 -13.39 -1.59
N ASP A 139 21.58 -12.50 -0.71
CA ASP A 139 20.74 -11.56 0.02
C ASP A 139 19.89 -10.67 -0.93
N ILE A 140 20.51 -10.20 -2.03
CA ILE A 140 19.81 -9.40 -3.04
C ILE A 140 18.71 -10.23 -3.72
N LEU A 141 19.03 -11.46 -4.14
CA LEU A 141 18.08 -12.35 -4.80
C LEU A 141 16.96 -12.78 -3.87
N GLU A 142 17.24 -13.07 -2.61
CA GLU A 142 16.24 -13.41 -1.61
C GLU A 142 15.29 -12.25 -1.35
N GLN A 143 15.80 -11.01 -1.21
CA GLN A 143 14.98 -9.82 -1.06
C GLN A 143 14.10 -9.58 -2.28
N GLN A 144 14.62 -9.81 -3.49
CA GLN A 144 13.84 -9.71 -4.73
C GLN A 144 12.74 -10.79 -4.81
N ALA A 145 13.05 -12.02 -4.44
CA ALA A 145 12.08 -13.11 -4.40
C ALA A 145 10.97 -12.82 -3.37
N THR A 146 11.31 -12.44 -2.16
CA THR A 146 10.36 -12.08 -1.10
C THR A 146 9.44 -10.92 -1.51
N LYS A 147 10.03 -9.91 -2.18
CA LYS A 147 9.23 -8.79 -2.72
C LYS A 147 8.29 -9.25 -3.82
N LEU A 148 8.77 -10.09 -4.74
CA LEU A 148 7.95 -10.64 -5.83
C LEU A 148 6.80 -11.47 -5.28
N ASP A 149 7.05 -12.34 -4.31
CA ASP A 149 6.03 -13.16 -3.66
C ASP A 149 4.96 -12.30 -2.96
N ALA A 150 5.37 -11.23 -2.27
CA ALA A 150 4.43 -10.30 -1.64
C ALA A 150 3.57 -9.53 -2.67
N GLU A 151 4.10 -9.21 -3.85
CA GLU A 151 3.41 -8.47 -4.90
C GLU A 151 2.54 -9.34 -5.81
N ILE A 152 2.85 -10.66 -5.94
CA ILE A 152 2.18 -11.53 -6.93
C ILE A 152 0.67 -11.66 -6.66
N TYR A 153 0.29 -11.85 -5.40
CA TYR A 153 -1.11 -11.99 -5.01
C TYR A 153 -1.91 -10.69 -5.19
N ASP A 154 -1.33 -9.54 -4.83
CA ASP A 154 -1.97 -8.23 -5.05
C ASP A 154 -2.13 -7.95 -6.56
N ASN A 155 -1.12 -8.24 -7.37
CA ASN A 155 -1.17 -8.09 -8.82
C ASN A 155 -2.16 -9.07 -9.47
N LEU A 156 -2.26 -10.30 -8.96
CA LEU A 156 -3.26 -11.26 -9.42
C LEU A 156 -4.68 -10.80 -9.12
N LYS A 157 -4.95 -10.32 -7.90
CA LYS A 157 -6.24 -9.73 -7.51
C LYS A 157 -6.61 -8.54 -8.42
N LYS A 158 -5.65 -7.65 -8.71
CA LYS A 158 -5.82 -6.53 -9.64
C LYS A 158 -6.17 -7.00 -11.05
N SER A 159 -5.44 -8.00 -11.55
CA SER A 159 -5.67 -8.55 -12.90
C SER A 159 -7.05 -9.19 -13.03
N ILE A 160 -7.51 -9.93 -12.01
CA ILE A 160 -8.86 -10.50 -11.98
C ILE A 160 -9.91 -9.40 -12.13
N LEU A 161 -9.81 -8.30 -11.38
CA LEU A 161 -10.76 -7.20 -11.48
C LEU A 161 -10.68 -6.49 -12.83
N GLN A 162 -9.49 -6.33 -13.39
CA GLN A 162 -9.32 -5.73 -14.71
C GLN A 162 -9.95 -6.59 -15.81
N TYR A 163 -9.75 -7.90 -15.79
CA TYR A 163 -10.42 -8.81 -16.72
C TYR A 163 -11.95 -8.84 -16.53
N ALA A 164 -12.40 -8.73 -15.29
CA ALA A 164 -13.82 -8.67 -14.97
C ALA A 164 -14.53 -7.48 -15.65
N ILE A 165 -13.96 -6.28 -15.51
CA ILE A 165 -14.56 -5.06 -16.09
C ILE A 165 -14.36 -4.93 -17.61
N GLN A 166 -13.52 -5.77 -18.21
CA GLN A 166 -13.32 -5.87 -19.66
C GLN A 166 -14.19 -6.95 -20.31
N GLY A 167 -15.01 -7.68 -19.54
CA GLY A 167 -15.82 -8.80 -20.06
C GLY A 167 -15.03 -10.04 -20.44
N LYS A 168 -13.80 -10.19 -19.88
CA LYS A 168 -12.88 -11.31 -20.19
C LYS A 168 -12.84 -12.40 -19.11
N LEU A 169 -13.56 -12.22 -17.99
CA LEU A 169 -13.48 -13.13 -16.84
C LEU A 169 -14.43 -14.32 -16.94
N VAL A 170 -15.55 -14.16 -17.60
CA VAL A 170 -16.58 -15.18 -17.81
C VAL A 170 -16.97 -15.24 -19.28
N PRO A 171 -17.46 -16.40 -19.80
CA PRO A 171 -18.00 -16.48 -21.14
C PRO A 171 -19.23 -15.60 -21.34
N GLN A 172 -19.36 -15.01 -22.53
CA GLN A 172 -20.55 -14.29 -22.94
C GLN A 172 -21.69 -15.29 -23.22
N ASP A 173 -22.93 -14.98 -22.78
CA ASP A 173 -24.10 -15.76 -23.08
C ASP A 173 -25.00 -14.96 -24.05
N PRO A 174 -25.28 -15.42 -25.29
CA PRO A 174 -26.11 -14.71 -26.24
C PRO A 174 -27.57 -14.61 -25.83
N ASN A 175 -28.01 -15.38 -24.82
CA ASN A 175 -29.36 -15.32 -24.27
C ASN A 175 -29.52 -14.26 -23.18
N ASP A 176 -28.42 -13.68 -22.69
CA ASP A 176 -28.51 -12.59 -21.72
C ASP A 176 -29.18 -11.35 -22.33
N GLU A 177 -30.05 -10.71 -21.54
CA GLU A 177 -30.63 -9.43 -21.93
C GLU A 177 -29.53 -8.36 -22.08
N PRO A 178 -29.38 -7.71 -23.25
CA PRO A 178 -28.29 -6.73 -23.44
C PRO A 178 -28.35 -5.59 -22.43
N ALA A 179 -27.17 -5.10 -22.05
CA ALA A 179 -27.02 -4.01 -21.07
C ALA A 179 -27.73 -2.70 -21.49
N SER A 180 -27.96 -2.49 -22.81
CA SER A 180 -28.70 -1.34 -23.33
C SER A 180 -30.14 -1.31 -22.81
N VAL A 181 -30.81 -2.48 -22.64
CA VAL A 181 -32.14 -2.60 -22.08
C VAL A 181 -32.14 -2.26 -20.58
N LEU A 182 -31.15 -2.75 -19.84
CA LEU A 182 -30.92 -2.40 -18.43
C LEU A 182 -30.80 -0.88 -18.26
N LEU A 183 -29.95 -0.23 -19.06
CA LEU A 183 -29.77 1.21 -19.05
C LEU A 183 -31.02 1.99 -19.44
N ALA A 184 -31.85 1.44 -20.33
CA ALA A 184 -33.15 2.04 -20.66
C ALA A 184 -34.10 2.04 -19.45
N ARG A 185 -34.12 0.97 -18.66
CA ARG A 185 -34.88 0.92 -17.39
C ARG A 185 -34.39 1.97 -16.39
N ILE A 186 -33.09 2.12 -16.24
CA ILE A 186 -32.49 3.16 -15.36
C ILE A 186 -32.93 4.54 -15.82
N ARG A 187 -32.85 4.85 -17.12
CA ARG A 187 -33.31 6.13 -17.67
C ARG A 187 -34.79 6.41 -17.39
N ALA A 188 -35.65 5.40 -17.53
CA ALA A 188 -37.05 5.52 -17.22
C ALA A 188 -37.32 5.82 -15.75
N GLU A 189 -36.62 5.13 -14.83
CA GLU A 189 -36.74 5.37 -13.40
C GLU A 189 -36.23 6.77 -13.00
N LYS A 190 -35.06 7.19 -13.51
CA LYS A 190 -34.55 8.56 -13.31
C LYS A 190 -35.52 9.63 -13.80
N LYS A 191 -36.11 9.41 -14.97
CA LYS A 191 -37.11 10.34 -15.52
C LYS A 191 -38.36 10.44 -14.65
N ALA A 192 -38.80 9.31 -14.08
CA ALA A 192 -39.92 9.29 -13.15
C ALA A 192 -39.61 10.05 -11.85
N GLN A 193 -38.42 9.88 -11.32
CA GLN A 193 -37.98 10.53 -10.08
C GLN A 193 -37.71 12.03 -10.24
N LEU A 194 -37.05 12.45 -11.30
CA LEU A 194 -36.57 13.85 -11.50
C LEU A 194 -37.62 14.70 -12.27
N GLY A 195 -38.58 14.10 -12.96
CA GLY A 195 -39.61 14.80 -13.70
C GLY A 195 -39.03 15.81 -14.70
N LYS A 196 -39.49 17.08 -14.61
CA LYS A 196 -39.06 18.17 -15.51
C LYS A 196 -37.57 18.53 -15.41
N LYS A 197 -36.87 18.11 -14.33
CA LYS A 197 -35.43 18.37 -14.14
C LYS A 197 -34.56 17.32 -14.82
N TYR A 198 -35.17 16.25 -15.36
CA TYR A 198 -34.42 15.18 -16.02
C TYR A 198 -33.89 15.64 -17.38
N VAL A 199 -32.57 15.50 -17.54
CA VAL A 199 -31.88 15.65 -18.82
C VAL A 199 -31.41 14.25 -19.24
N GLU A 200 -31.90 13.76 -20.35
CA GLU A 200 -31.52 12.45 -20.88
C GLU A 200 -30.04 12.45 -21.29
N SER A 201 -29.30 11.46 -20.85
CA SER A 201 -27.92 11.24 -21.24
C SER A 201 -27.68 9.74 -21.42
N TYR A 202 -26.97 9.37 -22.49
CA TYR A 202 -26.62 7.99 -22.77
C TYR A 202 -25.48 7.90 -23.78
N ILE A 203 -24.77 6.77 -23.73
CA ILE A 203 -23.72 6.40 -24.69
C ILE A 203 -24.27 5.25 -25.54
N TYR A 204 -24.02 5.30 -26.84
CA TYR A 204 -24.40 4.25 -27.78
C TYR A 204 -23.30 4.01 -28.82
N LYS A 205 -23.30 2.82 -29.42
CA LYS A 205 -22.43 2.46 -30.54
C LYS A 205 -23.14 2.76 -31.85
N GLY A 206 -22.53 3.57 -32.69
CA GLY A 206 -23.04 3.92 -34.03
C GLY A 206 -22.76 2.83 -35.07
N ASP A 207 -23.33 2.98 -36.27
CA ASP A 207 -23.15 2.06 -37.41
C ASP A 207 -21.67 2.01 -37.88
N ASP A 208 -20.89 3.01 -37.59
CA ASP A 208 -19.46 3.10 -37.86
C ASP A 208 -18.58 2.40 -36.80
N ASN A 209 -19.19 1.64 -35.88
CA ASN A 209 -18.55 1.01 -34.73
C ASN A 209 -17.92 1.99 -33.72
N CYS A 210 -18.14 3.28 -33.83
CA CYS A 210 -17.68 4.27 -32.86
C CYS A 210 -18.73 4.51 -31.78
N TYR A 211 -18.29 4.94 -30.61
CA TYR A 211 -19.20 5.29 -29.50
C TYR A 211 -19.51 6.78 -29.50
N TYR A 212 -20.76 7.12 -29.23
CA TYR A 212 -21.28 8.48 -29.18
C TYR A 212 -21.98 8.74 -27.86
N GLU A 213 -21.76 9.92 -27.27
CA GLU A 213 -22.49 10.39 -26.09
C GLU A 213 -23.54 11.42 -26.53
N LYS A 214 -24.79 11.18 -26.17
CA LYS A 214 -25.94 12.08 -26.37
C LYS A 214 -26.37 12.67 -25.05
N VAL A 215 -26.47 14.01 -24.98
CA VAL A 215 -26.91 14.74 -23.77
C VAL A 215 -28.04 15.69 -24.16
N GLY A 216 -29.24 15.41 -23.69
CA GLY A 216 -30.43 16.21 -23.93
C GLY A 216 -30.73 16.38 -25.44
N LYS A 217 -30.86 17.64 -25.88
CA LYS A 217 -31.12 17.99 -27.26
C LYS A 217 -29.86 18.27 -28.10
N ASN A 218 -28.66 18.19 -27.47
CA ASN A 218 -27.44 18.48 -28.18
C ASN A 218 -27.12 17.42 -29.23
N GLU A 219 -26.36 17.76 -30.26
CA GLU A 219 -25.86 16.76 -31.22
C GLU A 219 -24.96 15.73 -30.48
N PRO A 220 -24.99 14.46 -30.91
CA PRO A 220 -24.14 13.44 -30.33
C PRO A 220 -22.66 13.76 -30.52
N VAL A 221 -21.87 13.56 -29.48
CA VAL A 221 -20.42 13.77 -29.50
C VAL A 221 -19.72 12.43 -29.56
N LYS A 222 -18.83 12.26 -30.52
CA LYS A 222 -18.01 11.05 -30.64
C LYS A 222 -17.04 10.95 -29.44
N LEU A 223 -16.96 9.78 -28.84
CA LEU A 223 -15.99 9.45 -27.79
C LEU A 223 -14.73 8.85 -28.43
N GLU A 224 -13.65 9.62 -28.48
CA GLU A 224 -12.40 9.20 -29.14
C GLU A 224 -11.55 8.29 -28.27
N ASP A 225 -11.55 8.50 -26.94
CA ASP A 225 -10.68 7.81 -26.01
C ASP A 225 -11.48 6.93 -25.01
N LEU A 226 -11.90 5.75 -25.47
CA LEU A 226 -12.40 4.75 -24.53
C LEU A 226 -11.26 4.01 -23.87
N PRO A 227 -11.37 3.67 -22.57
CA PRO A 227 -10.26 3.10 -21.82
C PRO A 227 -9.88 1.67 -22.28
N PHE A 228 -10.81 0.92 -22.84
CA PHE A 228 -10.64 -0.43 -23.39
C PHE A 228 -11.90 -0.87 -24.15
N ASP A 229 -11.76 -1.94 -24.93
CA ASP A 229 -12.90 -2.58 -25.62
C ASP A 229 -13.75 -3.40 -24.65
N ILE A 230 -15.06 -3.45 -24.92
CA ILE A 230 -16.04 -4.24 -24.19
C ILE A 230 -16.83 -5.16 -25.15
N PRO A 231 -17.41 -6.28 -24.67
CA PRO A 231 -18.29 -7.13 -25.47
C PRO A 231 -19.49 -6.37 -26.05
N ASP A 232 -20.01 -6.83 -27.19
CA ASP A 232 -21.17 -6.18 -27.87
C ASP A 232 -22.44 -6.20 -27.04
N SER A 233 -22.61 -7.18 -26.13
CA SER A 233 -23.73 -7.25 -25.18
C SER A 233 -23.66 -6.21 -24.07
N TRP A 234 -22.49 -5.58 -23.86
CA TRP A 234 -22.24 -4.57 -22.85
C TRP A 234 -22.52 -3.16 -23.37
N SER A 235 -22.63 -2.21 -22.46
CA SER A 235 -22.77 -0.79 -22.82
C SER A 235 -21.90 0.08 -21.93
N TRP A 236 -21.30 1.13 -22.49
CA TRP A 236 -20.68 2.20 -21.73
C TRP A 236 -21.75 3.14 -21.16
N ALA A 237 -21.52 3.60 -19.92
CA ALA A 237 -22.32 4.65 -19.29
C ALA A 237 -21.42 5.59 -18.48
N ARG A 238 -21.89 6.82 -18.21
CA ARG A 238 -21.30 7.64 -17.13
C ARG A 238 -21.87 7.16 -15.79
N LEU A 239 -21.09 7.19 -14.72
CA LEU A 239 -21.60 6.81 -13.38
C LEU A 239 -22.85 7.60 -12.99
N LYS A 240 -22.92 8.90 -13.31
CA LYS A 240 -24.13 9.72 -13.09
C LYS A 240 -25.37 9.18 -13.78
N ASP A 241 -25.21 8.43 -14.89
CA ASP A 241 -26.33 7.88 -15.66
C ASP A 241 -26.68 6.45 -15.26
N ALA A 242 -25.78 5.79 -14.54
CA ALA A 242 -25.90 4.41 -14.09
C ALA A 242 -26.43 4.29 -12.64
N VAL A 243 -26.07 5.23 -11.76
CA VAL A 243 -26.39 5.19 -10.32
C VAL A 243 -26.69 6.58 -9.78
N GLU A 244 -27.32 6.65 -8.59
CA GLU A 244 -27.44 7.89 -7.82
C GLU A 244 -26.13 8.11 -7.03
N ILE A 245 -25.58 9.34 -7.11
CA ILE A 245 -24.31 9.68 -6.48
C ILE A 245 -24.55 10.60 -5.28
N ASN A 246 -24.01 10.25 -4.11
CA ASN A 246 -24.14 10.96 -2.85
C ASN A 246 -25.62 11.24 -2.48
N PRO A 247 -26.46 10.18 -2.38
CA PRO A 247 -27.87 10.32 -2.05
C PRO A 247 -28.07 10.95 -0.69
N ARG A 248 -29.25 11.58 -0.49
CA ARG A 248 -29.65 12.09 0.82
C ARG A 248 -30.82 11.27 1.35
N ASN A 249 -30.78 10.98 2.66
CA ASN A 249 -31.86 10.33 3.39
C ASN A 249 -32.59 11.36 4.26
N THR A 250 -33.88 11.13 4.49
CA THR A 250 -34.71 11.92 5.43
C THR A 250 -35.33 10.96 6.42
N LEU A 251 -35.03 11.12 7.70
CA LEU A 251 -35.47 10.26 8.79
C LEU A 251 -35.92 11.14 9.97
N SER A 252 -36.66 10.56 10.92
CA SER A 252 -36.97 11.21 12.18
C SER A 252 -35.71 11.39 13.02
N ASP A 253 -35.62 12.46 13.78
CA ASP A 253 -34.41 12.89 14.51
C ASP A 253 -33.95 11.86 15.55
N ASP A 254 -34.87 11.12 16.15
CA ASP A 254 -34.65 10.05 17.12
C ASP A 254 -34.22 8.69 16.51
N THR A 255 -34.26 8.56 15.20
CA THR A 255 -33.90 7.30 14.52
C THR A 255 -32.42 6.99 14.78
N ILE A 256 -32.16 5.80 15.33
CA ILE A 256 -30.78 5.31 15.51
C ILE A 256 -30.25 4.79 14.17
N VAL A 257 -29.07 5.25 13.76
CA VAL A 257 -28.43 4.89 12.50
C VAL A 257 -26.97 4.45 12.72
N SER A 258 -26.42 3.76 11.73
CA SER A 258 -24.99 3.35 11.73
C SER A 258 -24.11 4.53 11.32
N PHE A 259 -23.11 4.88 12.15
CA PHE A 259 -22.11 5.90 11.79
C PHE A 259 -20.76 5.26 11.51
N ILE A 260 -20.19 5.57 10.32
CA ILE A 260 -18.94 4.97 9.84
C ILE A 260 -17.86 6.05 9.69
N GLU A 261 -16.78 5.89 10.44
CA GLU A 261 -15.58 6.70 10.30
C GLU A 261 -14.66 6.15 9.21
N MET A 262 -13.77 6.98 8.65
CA MET A 262 -12.81 6.56 7.62
C MET A 262 -11.88 5.42 8.08
N LYS A 263 -11.48 5.41 9.36
CA LYS A 263 -10.62 4.34 9.90
C LYS A 263 -11.33 2.98 9.96
N SER A 264 -12.66 3.01 10.08
CA SER A 264 -13.52 1.84 10.22
C SER A 264 -13.94 1.22 8.89
N LEU A 265 -13.55 1.81 7.74
CA LEU A 265 -13.81 1.28 6.40
C LEU A 265 -12.62 0.42 5.96
N GLY A 266 -12.90 -0.81 5.54
CA GLY A 266 -11.89 -1.76 5.05
C GLY A 266 -11.24 -1.31 3.74
N GLY A 267 -9.97 -1.67 3.57
CA GLY A 267 -9.19 -1.37 2.37
C GLY A 267 -8.90 -2.61 1.52
N GLY A 268 -8.07 -2.45 0.50
CA GLY A 268 -7.69 -3.52 -0.42
C GLY A 268 -8.90 -4.14 -1.12
N PHE A 269 -8.95 -5.46 -1.13
CA PHE A 269 -10.03 -6.23 -1.76
C PHE A 269 -11.12 -6.67 -0.78
N SER A 270 -11.05 -6.24 0.49
CA SER A 270 -12.06 -6.55 1.50
C SER A 270 -13.38 -5.82 1.24
N ASN A 271 -14.48 -6.41 1.72
CA ASN A 271 -15.80 -5.77 1.83
C ASN A 271 -16.18 -5.76 3.30
N SER A 272 -15.55 -4.90 4.09
CA SER A 272 -15.74 -4.85 5.54
C SER A 272 -15.82 -3.42 6.06
N PHE A 273 -16.60 -3.23 7.11
CA PHE A 273 -16.67 -1.98 7.86
C PHE A 273 -17.13 -2.26 9.30
N ILE A 274 -16.85 -1.30 10.17
CA ILE A 274 -17.34 -1.28 11.56
C ILE A 274 -18.07 0.05 11.75
N TYR A 275 -19.15 0.06 12.51
CA TYR A 275 -19.93 1.25 12.78
C TYR A 275 -20.22 1.47 14.26
N GLU A 276 -20.56 2.70 14.62
CA GLU A 276 -21.10 3.11 15.91
C GLU A 276 -22.58 3.48 15.73
N LYS A 277 -23.38 3.33 16.79
CA LYS A 277 -24.79 3.77 16.79
C LYS A 277 -24.89 5.25 17.16
N ARG A 278 -25.60 6.03 16.36
CA ARG A 278 -25.85 7.47 16.61
C ARG A 278 -27.29 7.82 16.28
N ALA A 279 -27.87 8.81 17.01
CA ALA A 279 -29.16 9.36 16.64
C ALA A 279 -29.03 10.21 15.36
N TRP A 280 -30.06 10.16 14.51
CA TRP A 280 -30.05 10.84 13.21
C TRP A 280 -29.85 12.36 13.33
N GLU A 281 -30.42 13.00 14.36
CA GLU A 281 -30.23 14.43 14.64
C GLU A 281 -28.76 14.84 14.68
N ASN A 282 -27.87 13.97 15.16
CA ASN A 282 -26.44 14.24 15.31
C ASN A 282 -25.64 14.03 14.02
N VAL A 283 -26.23 13.40 13.00
CA VAL A 283 -25.52 13.03 11.77
C VAL A 283 -26.26 13.40 10.49
N LYS A 284 -27.46 13.99 10.57
CA LYS A 284 -28.24 14.45 9.42
C LYS A 284 -27.61 15.57 8.62
N ASN A 285 -26.76 16.40 9.28
CA ASN A 285 -26.06 17.52 8.65
C ASN A 285 -24.54 17.33 8.76
N GLY A 286 -23.80 17.76 7.75
CA GLY A 286 -22.34 17.73 7.75
C GLY A 286 -21.72 16.35 7.48
N PHE A 287 -22.51 15.33 7.15
CA PHE A 287 -22.06 13.98 6.89
C PHE A 287 -22.60 13.42 5.55
N THR A 288 -21.99 12.36 5.06
CA THR A 288 -22.44 11.63 3.88
C THR A 288 -23.44 10.57 4.29
N HIS A 289 -24.57 10.48 3.60
CA HIS A 289 -25.65 9.56 3.93
C HIS A 289 -25.61 8.30 3.05
N PHE A 290 -26.02 7.18 3.61
CA PHE A 290 -26.17 5.92 2.89
C PHE A 290 -27.27 5.05 3.53
N ARG A 291 -27.63 3.98 2.85
CA ARG A 291 -28.57 2.94 3.31
C ARG A 291 -28.07 1.56 2.91
N ASN A 292 -28.74 0.51 3.38
CA ASN A 292 -28.46 -0.86 2.94
C ASN A 292 -28.48 -0.98 1.42
N GLY A 293 -27.46 -1.62 0.84
CA GLY A 293 -27.26 -1.79 -0.60
C GLY A 293 -26.47 -0.68 -1.30
N ASP A 294 -26.17 0.42 -0.63
CA ASP A 294 -25.31 1.47 -1.17
C ASP A 294 -23.84 1.04 -1.14
N VAL A 295 -23.05 1.52 -2.07
CA VAL A 295 -21.59 1.29 -2.14
C VAL A 295 -20.86 2.57 -1.80
N GLY A 296 -20.13 2.55 -0.68
CA GLY A 296 -19.32 3.69 -0.25
C GLY A 296 -17.84 3.49 -0.57
N PHE A 297 -17.16 4.58 -0.96
CA PHE A 297 -15.70 4.58 -1.12
C PHE A 297 -15.07 5.90 -0.68
N ALA A 298 -13.84 5.82 -0.22
CA ALA A 298 -13.07 6.99 0.18
C ALA A 298 -12.70 7.85 -1.04
N LYS A 299 -12.81 9.18 -0.92
CA LYS A 299 -12.39 10.12 -1.96
C LYS A 299 -11.02 10.74 -1.73
N ILE A 300 -10.49 10.68 -0.50
CA ILE A 300 -9.24 11.33 -0.08
C ILE A 300 -8.04 10.37 -0.15
N THR A 301 -6.86 10.90 -0.52
CA THR A 301 -5.58 10.18 -0.43
C THR A 301 -5.11 10.04 1.04
N PRO A 302 -4.45 8.93 1.43
CA PRO A 302 -4.18 7.72 0.64
C PRO A 302 -5.33 6.70 0.65
N CYS A 303 -6.45 6.99 1.34
CA CYS A 303 -7.56 6.05 1.53
C CYS A 303 -8.18 5.55 0.21
N PHE A 304 -8.33 6.44 -0.78
CA PHE A 304 -8.79 6.08 -2.13
C PHE A 304 -7.82 5.09 -2.81
N GLN A 305 -6.52 5.38 -2.80
CA GLN A 305 -5.49 4.54 -3.40
C GLN A 305 -5.43 3.15 -2.74
N ASN A 306 -5.71 3.11 -1.43
CA ASN A 306 -5.82 1.88 -0.65
C ASN A 306 -7.17 1.17 -0.83
N ARG A 307 -7.99 1.57 -1.81
CA ARG A 307 -9.30 0.95 -2.14
C ARG A 307 -10.25 0.85 -0.95
N LYS A 308 -10.20 1.80 0.01
CA LYS A 308 -11.14 1.82 1.13
C LYS A 308 -12.56 2.00 0.60
N SER A 309 -13.35 0.92 0.65
CA SER A 309 -14.70 0.86 0.11
C SER A 309 -15.45 -0.38 0.59
N ALA A 310 -16.76 -0.26 0.73
CA ALA A 310 -17.62 -1.38 1.10
C ALA A 310 -19.06 -1.20 0.56
N ILE A 311 -19.77 -2.31 0.46
CA ILE A 311 -21.23 -2.34 0.34
C ILE A 311 -21.79 -2.24 1.76
N PHE A 312 -22.61 -1.24 2.01
CA PHE A 312 -23.24 -1.10 3.32
C PHE A 312 -24.43 -2.06 3.44
N SER A 313 -24.39 -2.92 4.44
CA SER A 313 -25.40 -3.92 4.76
C SER A 313 -25.59 -4.03 6.27
N GLU A 314 -26.71 -4.57 6.69
CA GLU A 314 -27.01 -4.81 8.12
C GLU A 314 -26.85 -3.56 8.99
N LEU A 315 -27.19 -2.39 8.43
CA LEU A 315 -27.15 -1.12 9.13
C LEU A 315 -28.32 -1.02 10.12
N GLU A 316 -28.11 -0.28 11.21
CA GLU A 316 -29.18 0.07 12.16
C GLU A 316 -30.34 0.74 11.44
N ASN A 317 -31.53 0.18 11.59
CA ASN A 317 -32.74 0.62 10.88
C ASN A 317 -32.57 0.75 9.35
N GLY A 318 -31.55 0.10 8.77
CA GLY A 318 -31.25 0.11 7.35
C GLY A 318 -30.56 1.38 6.82
N TYR A 319 -30.16 2.30 7.71
CA TYR A 319 -29.60 3.59 7.31
C TYR A 319 -28.30 3.91 8.05
N GLY A 320 -27.52 4.79 7.42
CA GLY A 320 -26.27 5.25 8.02
C GLY A 320 -25.84 6.64 7.53
N ALA A 321 -24.85 7.15 8.24
CA ALA A 321 -24.10 8.33 7.86
C ALA A 321 -22.60 8.09 8.11
N GLY A 322 -21.75 8.84 7.46
CA GLY A 322 -20.31 8.71 7.63
C GLY A 322 -19.55 9.99 7.27
N THR A 323 -18.25 9.92 7.40
CA THR A 323 -17.36 11.05 7.10
C THR A 323 -17.66 11.68 5.74
N THR A 324 -17.47 13.00 5.66
CA THR A 324 -17.59 13.75 4.39
C THR A 324 -16.56 13.35 3.34
N GLU A 325 -15.55 12.59 3.73
CA GLU A 325 -14.51 12.08 2.82
C GLU A 325 -14.93 10.78 2.08
N LEU A 326 -16.22 10.44 2.10
CA LEU A 326 -16.81 9.35 1.32
C LEU A 326 -17.57 9.89 0.10
N HIS A 327 -17.54 9.10 -0.98
CA HIS A 327 -18.57 9.06 -2.01
C HIS A 327 -19.45 7.83 -1.82
N VAL A 328 -20.72 7.97 -2.14
CA VAL A 328 -21.71 6.89 -2.07
C VAL A 328 -22.39 6.74 -3.42
N LEU A 329 -22.44 5.51 -3.92
CA LEU A 329 -23.13 5.10 -5.13
C LEU A 329 -24.34 4.25 -4.74
N ARG A 330 -25.53 4.67 -5.15
CA ARG A 330 -26.78 3.94 -4.93
C ARG A 330 -27.28 3.39 -6.26
N PRO A 331 -27.26 2.06 -6.44
CA PRO A 331 -27.87 1.47 -7.64
C PRO A 331 -29.39 1.62 -7.62
N TYR A 332 -29.98 1.75 -8.79
CA TYR A 332 -31.43 1.66 -8.96
C TYR A 332 -31.89 0.22 -8.74
N LYS A 333 -33.13 0.05 -8.28
CA LYS A 333 -33.64 -1.27 -7.92
C LYS A 333 -33.63 -2.22 -9.13
N ASN A 334 -33.16 -3.45 -8.94
CA ASN A 334 -33.11 -4.50 -9.96
C ASN A 334 -32.34 -4.06 -11.24
N THR A 335 -31.26 -3.33 -11.09
CA THR A 335 -30.41 -2.89 -12.19
C THR A 335 -28.95 -3.34 -11.97
N ILE A 336 -28.05 -2.44 -11.63
CA ILE A 336 -26.65 -2.77 -11.41
C ILE A 336 -26.49 -3.37 -10.01
N LEU A 337 -25.77 -4.48 -9.92
CA LEU A 337 -25.47 -5.12 -8.63
C LEU A 337 -24.47 -4.30 -7.82
N ALA A 338 -24.72 -4.14 -6.52
CA ALA A 338 -23.79 -3.49 -5.60
C ALA A 338 -22.41 -4.18 -5.57
N ASP A 339 -22.41 -5.53 -5.64
CA ASP A 339 -21.16 -6.30 -5.77
C ASP A 339 -20.37 -5.92 -7.02
N TYR A 340 -21.02 -5.77 -8.18
CA TYR A 340 -20.35 -5.34 -9.41
C TYR A 340 -19.77 -3.93 -9.30
N LEU A 341 -20.53 -2.99 -8.72
CA LEU A 341 -20.07 -1.63 -8.44
C LEU A 341 -18.85 -1.64 -7.49
N LEU A 342 -18.87 -2.46 -6.44
CA LEU A 342 -17.75 -2.59 -5.52
C LEU A 342 -16.48 -3.06 -6.25
N TRP A 343 -16.58 -4.09 -7.08
CA TRP A 343 -15.43 -4.59 -7.83
C TRP A 343 -14.96 -3.59 -8.89
N PHE A 344 -15.89 -2.86 -9.51
CA PHE A 344 -15.52 -1.78 -10.43
C PHE A 344 -14.71 -0.68 -9.74
N ILE A 345 -15.16 -0.14 -8.59
CA ILE A 345 -14.42 0.91 -7.87
C ILE A 345 -13.10 0.42 -7.25
N LYS A 346 -12.94 -0.89 -7.04
CA LYS A 346 -11.68 -1.51 -6.62
C LYS A 346 -10.75 -1.86 -7.79
N SER A 347 -11.22 -1.77 -9.03
CA SER A 347 -10.43 -2.13 -10.21
C SER A 347 -9.23 -1.21 -10.44
N PRO A 348 -8.17 -1.70 -11.08
CA PRO A 348 -7.04 -0.87 -11.48
C PRO A 348 -7.45 0.35 -12.31
N TYR A 349 -8.35 0.16 -13.28
CA TYR A 349 -8.87 1.24 -14.10
C TYR A 349 -9.44 2.39 -13.28
N PHE A 350 -10.37 2.11 -12.35
CA PHE A 350 -11.01 3.16 -11.55
C PHE A 350 -10.02 3.89 -10.64
N ILE A 351 -9.09 3.15 -10.02
CA ILE A 351 -8.07 3.73 -9.14
C ILE A 351 -7.11 4.62 -9.94
N GLU A 352 -6.62 4.16 -11.09
CA GLU A 352 -5.70 4.96 -11.91
C GLU A 352 -6.38 6.19 -12.52
N TYR A 353 -7.62 6.04 -13.00
CA TYR A 353 -8.43 7.18 -13.46
C TYR A 353 -8.59 8.23 -12.35
N GLY A 354 -8.98 7.81 -11.15
CA GLY A 354 -9.13 8.72 -10.02
C GLY A 354 -7.83 9.44 -9.63
N LYS A 355 -6.69 8.74 -9.65
CA LYS A 355 -5.38 9.35 -9.40
C LYS A 355 -5.04 10.47 -10.40
N GLN A 356 -5.35 10.28 -11.68
CA GLN A 356 -5.12 11.28 -12.72
C GLN A 356 -6.02 12.53 -12.55
N LYS A 357 -7.18 12.37 -11.88
CA LYS A 357 -8.19 13.41 -11.69
C LYS A 357 -8.20 14.03 -10.29
N PHE A 358 -7.23 13.69 -9.45
CA PHE A 358 -7.12 14.28 -8.13
C PHE A 358 -6.90 15.78 -8.17
N SER A 359 -7.55 16.47 -7.23
CA SER A 359 -7.36 17.90 -6.96
C SER A 359 -7.02 18.14 -5.49
N GLY A 360 -6.33 19.25 -5.18
CA GLY A 360 -5.90 19.62 -3.84
C GLY A 360 -4.40 19.52 -3.62
N THR A 361 -3.95 19.76 -2.38
CA THR A 361 -2.53 19.75 -2.00
C THR A 361 -1.99 18.34 -1.80
N ALA A 362 -0.69 18.16 -1.98
CA ALA A 362 -0.03 16.87 -1.80
C ALA A 362 -0.37 16.25 -0.41
N GLY A 363 -0.70 14.96 -0.39
CA GLY A 363 -1.10 14.23 0.82
C GLY A 363 -2.57 14.41 1.25
N GLN A 364 -3.30 15.38 0.67
CA GLN A 364 -4.73 15.61 0.94
C GLN A 364 -5.54 15.84 -0.34
N GLN A 365 -5.15 15.18 -1.42
CA GLN A 365 -5.86 15.25 -2.69
C GLN A 365 -7.17 14.45 -2.62
N ARG A 366 -8.14 14.86 -3.43
CA ARG A 366 -9.47 14.27 -3.47
C ARG A 366 -9.94 14.00 -4.89
N PHE A 367 -10.61 12.89 -5.06
CA PHE A 367 -11.36 12.58 -6.27
C PHE A 367 -12.71 13.31 -6.21
N GLY A 368 -12.86 14.37 -7.00
CA GLY A 368 -14.01 15.27 -6.94
C GLY A 368 -15.32 14.61 -7.41
N THR A 369 -16.46 15.12 -6.90
CA THR A 369 -17.78 14.58 -7.24
C THR A 369 -18.09 14.65 -8.73
N ASP A 370 -17.68 15.72 -9.41
CA ASP A 370 -17.95 15.88 -10.84
C ASP A 370 -17.09 14.92 -11.69
N GLU A 371 -15.89 14.62 -11.26
CA GLU A 371 -15.05 13.60 -11.87
C GLU A 371 -15.64 12.19 -11.67
N VAL A 372 -16.17 11.90 -10.47
CA VAL A 372 -16.91 10.65 -10.22
C VAL A 372 -18.13 10.52 -11.13
N LYS A 373 -18.93 11.60 -11.26
CA LYS A 373 -20.11 11.62 -12.15
C LYS A 373 -19.76 11.31 -13.60
N ASN A 374 -18.63 11.80 -14.07
CA ASN A 374 -18.18 11.69 -15.46
C ASN A 374 -17.33 10.44 -15.72
N THR A 375 -17.01 9.65 -14.71
CA THR A 375 -16.29 8.38 -14.90
C THR A 375 -17.08 7.43 -15.76
N LEU A 376 -16.42 6.85 -16.77
CA LEU A 376 -16.98 5.81 -17.62
C LEU A 376 -17.02 4.48 -16.86
N ILE A 377 -18.16 3.81 -16.90
CA ILE A 377 -18.35 2.46 -16.36
C ILE A 377 -18.86 1.53 -17.47
N PRO A 378 -18.23 0.36 -17.65
CA PRO A 378 -18.76 -0.67 -18.53
C PRO A 378 -19.87 -1.42 -17.79
N ILE A 379 -21.02 -1.57 -18.40
CA ILE A 379 -22.17 -2.23 -17.82
C ILE A 379 -22.44 -3.55 -18.55
N PRO A 380 -22.27 -4.70 -17.86
CA PRO A 380 -22.66 -6.01 -18.38
C PRO A 380 -24.17 -6.25 -18.32
N PRO A 381 -24.71 -7.23 -19.07
CA PRO A 381 -25.99 -7.83 -18.79
C PRO A 381 -26.14 -8.23 -17.32
N GLN A 382 -27.35 -8.10 -16.74
CA GLN A 382 -27.54 -8.33 -15.30
C GLN A 382 -27.14 -9.76 -14.87
N ALA A 383 -27.51 -10.77 -15.66
CA ALA A 383 -27.14 -12.16 -15.38
C ALA A 383 -25.60 -12.36 -15.45
N GLU A 384 -24.93 -11.65 -16.35
CA GLU A 384 -23.48 -11.69 -16.44
C GLU A 384 -22.80 -11.00 -15.24
N GLN A 385 -23.37 -9.90 -14.70
CA GLN A 385 -22.87 -9.30 -13.46
C GLN A 385 -22.85 -10.32 -12.32
N GLU A 386 -23.88 -11.16 -12.17
CA GLU A 386 -23.94 -12.22 -11.16
C GLU A 386 -22.82 -13.25 -11.36
N ARG A 387 -22.62 -13.73 -12.61
CA ARG A 387 -21.56 -14.68 -12.95
C ARG A 387 -20.16 -14.10 -12.66
N ILE A 388 -19.94 -12.84 -13.04
CA ILE A 388 -18.69 -12.11 -12.76
C ILE A 388 -18.42 -12.03 -11.26
N CYS A 389 -19.40 -11.56 -10.47
CA CYS A 389 -19.25 -11.40 -9.02
C CYS A 389 -18.97 -12.74 -8.33
N LEU A 390 -19.68 -13.80 -8.72
CA LEU A 390 -19.44 -15.15 -8.20
C LEU A 390 -18.04 -15.66 -8.55
N LYS A 391 -17.58 -15.44 -9.78
CA LYS A 391 -16.25 -15.85 -10.22
C LYS A 391 -15.16 -15.10 -9.49
N ILE A 392 -15.29 -13.79 -9.31
CA ILE A 392 -14.35 -12.97 -8.53
C ILE A 392 -14.24 -13.51 -7.10
N LYS A 393 -15.38 -13.69 -6.40
CA LYS A 393 -15.41 -14.21 -5.03
C LYS A 393 -14.69 -15.55 -4.90
N LYS A 394 -14.94 -16.49 -5.83
CA LYS A 394 -14.25 -17.79 -5.84
C LYS A 394 -12.74 -17.66 -6.04
N MET A 395 -12.31 -16.82 -6.96
CA MET A 395 -10.88 -16.64 -7.24
C MET A 395 -10.15 -15.95 -6.09
N LEU A 396 -10.75 -14.91 -5.49
CA LEU A 396 -10.16 -14.25 -4.32
C LEU A 396 -10.04 -15.19 -3.12
N GLN A 397 -11.05 -16.05 -2.87
CA GLN A 397 -10.98 -17.07 -1.81
C GLN A 397 -9.88 -18.12 -2.04
N CYS A 398 -9.59 -18.50 -3.29
CA CYS A 398 -8.46 -19.38 -3.59
C CYS A 398 -7.13 -18.69 -3.26
N ILE A 399 -6.97 -17.44 -3.70
CA ILE A 399 -5.76 -16.66 -3.43
C ILE A 399 -5.53 -16.49 -1.92
N GLU A 400 -6.56 -16.15 -1.14
CA GLU A 400 -6.44 -15.98 0.33
C GLU A 400 -6.03 -17.26 1.05
N LYS A 401 -6.39 -18.44 0.52
CA LYS A 401 -5.94 -19.74 1.07
C LYS A 401 -4.48 -20.02 0.75
N ASP A 402 -3.98 -19.54 -0.38
CA ASP A 402 -2.60 -19.73 -0.78
C ASP A 402 -1.66 -18.70 -0.12
N GLU A 403 -2.19 -17.53 0.30
CA GLU A 403 -1.48 -16.51 1.08
C GLU A 403 -1.30 -16.91 2.57
N SER A 404 -2.13 -17.82 3.12
CA SER A 404 -2.14 -18.23 4.54
C SER A 404 -1.26 -19.45 4.80
#